data_17008d0230c910c1607d25909be93e24
#
_entry.id   17008d0230c910c1607d25909be93e24
#
_cell.length_a   1.000
_cell.length_b   1.000
_cell.length_c   1.000
_cell.angle_alpha   90.00
_cell.angle_beta   90.00
_cell.angle_gamma   90.00
#
_symmetry.space_group_name_H-M   'P 1'
#
loop_
_entity.id
_entity.type
_entity.pdbx_description
1 polymer ?
#
loop_
_entity_poly.entity_id
_entity_poly.type
_entity_poly.pdbx_seq_one_letter_code
_entity_poly.pdbx_strand_id
1 'polypeptide(L)'
;MKPDCRMMSEEVAAYIVGCPAEAQSKLLALRELIIARAAADTRVGMLQEALRWGEPAYLTTQSKSGTTIRLGYKAATPEVCYMFVNCKTNLLERYRRKHSRVLAFEGNRAVVIPLASELSQESLADCIDMALTYKL
;
A
#
# COMPACT_ATOMS: atom_id res chain seq x y z
N MET A 1 -19.20 7.64 -12.95
CA MET A 1 -18.29 6.58 -12.52
C MET A 1 -16.89 6.85 -13.01
N LYS A 2 -15.92 6.63 -12.19
CA LYS A 2 -14.56 6.86 -12.56
C LYS A 2 -14.10 5.83 -13.57
N PRO A 3 -13.42 6.24 -14.63
CA PRO A 3 -13.04 5.30 -15.68
C PRO A 3 -12.07 4.24 -15.20
N ASP A 4 -11.26 4.61 -14.26
CA ASP A 4 -10.30 3.68 -13.70
C ASP A 4 -10.84 2.99 -12.48
N CYS A 5 -12.13 3.16 -12.25
CA CYS A 5 -12.77 2.59 -11.09
C CYS A 5 -12.87 1.11 -11.30
N ARG A 6 -11.81 0.44 -11.00
CA ARG A 6 -11.82 -0.97 -11.07
C ARG A 6 -12.59 -1.49 -9.88
N MET A 7 -13.41 -2.47 -10.15
CA MET A 7 -14.14 -3.10 -9.08
C MET A 7 -13.18 -3.73 -8.11
N MET A 8 -13.40 -3.47 -6.83
CA MET A 8 -12.59 -4.07 -5.81
C MET A 8 -12.79 -5.58 -5.81
N SER A 9 -11.71 -6.32 -5.63
CA SER A 9 -11.77 -7.76 -5.47
C SER A 9 -12.70 -8.10 -4.30
N GLU A 10 -13.52 -9.14 -4.47
CA GLU A 10 -14.42 -9.55 -3.39
C GLU A 10 -13.67 -9.95 -2.14
N GLU A 11 -12.54 -10.59 -2.30
CA GLU A 11 -11.72 -11.02 -1.17
C GLU A 11 -11.16 -9.81 -0.42
N VAL A 12 -10.71 -8.79 -1.15
CA VAL A 12 -10.19 -7.59 -0.53
C VAL A 12 -11.31 -6.82 0.14
N ALA A 13 -12.47 -6.73 -0.50
CA ALA A 13 -13.62 -6.07 0.11
C ALA A 13 -14.01 -6.74 1.42
N ALA A 14 -14.03 -8.07 1.44
CA ALA A 14 -14.37 -8.82 2.65
C ALA A 14 -13.35 -8.56 3.77
N TYR A 15 -12.07 -8.50 3.42
CA TYR A 15 -11.03 -8.17 4.39
C TYR A 15 -11.29 -6.81 5.02
N ILE A 16 -11.55 -5.82 4.18
CA ILE A 16 -11.71 -4.44 4.66
C ILE A 16 -12.97 -4.31 5.52
N VAL A 17 -14.06 -4.95 5.11
CA VAL A 17 -15.30 -4.90 5.87
C VAL A 17 -15.12 -5.50 7.28
N GLY A 18 -14.23 -6.46 7.41
CA GLY A 18 -13.92 -7.06 8.71
C GLY A 18 -13.09 -6.19 9.64
N CYS A 19 -12.60 -5.04 9.17
CA CYS A 19 -11.79 -4.14 9.99
C CYS A 19 -12.68 -3.08 10.64
N PRO A 20 -12.20 -2.44 11.74
CA PRO A 20 -12.93 -1.31 12.32
C PRO A 20 -13.08 -0.16 11.32
N ALA A 21 -14.09 0.67 11.52
CA ALA A 21 -14.42 1.73 10.57
C ALA A 21 -13.25 2.66 10.27
N GLU A 22 -12.48 3.01 11.29
CA GLU A 22 -11.32 3.89 11.09
C GLU A 22 -10.25 3.23 10.23
N ALA A 23 -10.04 1.94 10.44
CA ALA A 23 -9.08 1.20 9.63
C ALA A 23 -9.59 1.05 8.20
N GLN A 24 -10.90 0.80 8.03
CA GLN A 24 -11.47 0.70 6.69
C GLN A 24 -11.21 1.95 5.88
N SER A 25 -11.42 3.11 6.49
CA SER A 25 -11.24 4.39 5.82
C SER A 25 -9.79 4.56 5.34
N LYS A 26 -8.83 4.24 6.21
CA LYS A 26 -7.41 4.37 5.86
C LYS A 26 -7.00 3.37 4.81
N LEU A 27 -7.44 2.13 4.93
CA LEU A 27 -7.10 1.09 3.96
C LEU A 27 -7.65 1.42 2.58
N LEU A 28 -8.86 1.96 2.52
CA LEU A 28 -9.45 2.37 1.24
C LEU A 28 -8.67 3.53 0.63
N ALA A 29 -8.27 4.49 1.46
CA ALA A 29 -7.49 5.64 0.97
C ALA A 29 -6.12 5.18 0.44
N LEU A 30 -5.48 4.25 1.12
CA LEU A 30 -4.21 3.70 0.66
C LEU A 30 -4.39 2.93 -0.64
N ARG A 31 -5.45 2.14 -0.75
CA ARG A 31 -5.76 1.41 -1.97
C ARG A 31 -5.90 2.36 -3.15
N GLU A 32 -6.66 3.44 -2.95
CA GLU A 32 -6.85 4.40 -4.02
C GLU A 32 -5.55 5.07 -4.42
N LEU A 33 -4.72 5.39 -3.45
CA LEU A 33 -3.44 6.02 -3.74
C LEU A 33 -2.54 5.07 -4.54
N ILE A 34 -2.49 3.81 -4.17
CA ILE A 34 -1.68 2.82 -4.88
C ILE A 34 -2.13 2.70 -6.33
N ILE A 35 -3.44 2.58 -6.55
CA ILE A 35 -3.98 2.43 -7.89
C ILE A 35 -3.72 3.70 -8.72
N ALA A 36 -3.89 4.87 -8.10
CA ALA A 36 -3.66 6.13 -8.80
C ALA A 36 -2.19 6.31 -9.20
N ARG A 37 -1.27 5.93 -8.32
CA ARG A 37 0.15 6.04 -8.65
C ARG A 37 0.54 5.09 -9.77
N ALA A 38 -0.03 3.89 -9.77
CA ALA A 38 0.22 2.94 -10.86
C ALA A 38 -0.31 3.50 -12.19
N ALA A 39 -1.51 4.04 -12.18
CA ALA A 39 -2.11 4.58 -13.39
C ALA A 39 -1.34 5.77 -13.93
N ALA A 40 -0.66 6.52 -13.07
CA ALA A 40 0.07 7.71 -13.48
C ALA A 40 1.41 7.38 -14.15
N ASP A 41 1.88 6.14 -14.06
CA ASP A 41 3.17 5.75 -14.63
C ASP A 41 2.93 4.66 -15.67
N THR A 42 3.13 4.99 -16.95
CA THR A 42 2.86 4.06 -18.04
C THR A 42 3.75 2.82 -17.99
N ARG A 43 4.87 2.88 -17.27
CA ARG A 43 5.74 1.72 -17.11
C ARG A 43 5.18 0.71 -16.12
N VAL A 44 4.25 1.15 -15.26
CA VAL A 44 3.62 0.30 -14.25
C VAL A 44 2.26 -0.21 -14.73
N GLY A 45 1.35 0.70 -14.99
CA GLY A 45 0.04 0.37 -15.56
C GLY A 45 -0.89 -0.34 -14.58
N MET A 46 -1.61 -1.32 -15.10
CA MET A 46 -2.66 -1.97 -14.33
C MET A 46 -2.09 -2.97 -13.32
N LEU A 47 -2.59 -2.90 -12.10
CA LEU A 47 -2.19 -3.80 -11.03
C LEU A 47 -3.18 -4.94 -10.88
N GLN A 48 -2.71 -6.07 -10.39
CA GLN A 48 -3.57 -7.16 -9.94
C GLN A 48 -3.84 -6.97 -8.45
N GLU A 49 -5.12 -6.92 -8.08
CA GLU A 49 -5.53 -6.86 -6.69
C GLU A 49 -5.96 -8.26 -6.24
N ALA A 50 -5.44 -8.73 -5.12
CA ALA A 50 -5.74 -10.06 -4.62
C ALA A 50 -5.37 -10.12 -3.15
N LEU A 51 -5.71 -11.22 -2.48
CA LEU A 51 -5.16 -11.49 -1.16
C LEU A 51 -3.87 -12.28 -1.30
N ARG A 52 -2.88 -11.90 -0.53
CA ARG A 52 -1.62 -12.64 -0.38
C ARG A 52 -1.29 -12.68 1.09
N TRP A 53 -1.02 -13.86 1.60
CA TRP A 53 -0.79 -14.03 3.04
C TRP A 53 -1.95 -13.48 3.87
N GLY A 54 -3.17 -13.58 3.31
CA GLY A 54 -4.38 -13.11 3.97
C GLY A 54 -4.58 -11.61 3.99
N GLU A 55 -3.83 -10.85 3.20
CA GLU A 55 -3.89 -9.39 3.20
C GLU A 55 -4.07 -8.85 1.79
N PRO A 56 -4.73 -7.69 1.65
CA PRO A 56 -4.84 -7.04 0.34
C PRO A 56 -3.46 -6.80 -0.26
N ALA A 57 -3.28 -7.23 -1.50
CA ALA A 57 -1.99 -7.15 -2.18
C ALA A 57 -2.17 -6.56 -3.56
N TYR A 58 -1.18 -5.79 -3.98
CA TYR A 58 -1.18 -5.07 -5.25
C TYR A 58 0.09 -5.45 -5.99
N LEU A 59 -0.09 -6.20 -7.10
CA LEU A 59 0.99 -6.85 -7.81
C LEU A 59 1.14 -6.25 -9.20
N THR A 60 2.39 -6.07 -9.63
CA THR A 60 2.70 -5.58 -10.98
C THR A 60 2.83 -6.76 -11.94
N THR A 61 1.79 -7.61 -11.99
CA THR A 61 1.85 -8.83 -12.78
C THR A 61 1.98 -8.56 -14.27
N GLN A 62 1.40 -7.47 -14.73
CA GLN A 62 1.39 -7.14 -16.15
C GLN A 62 2.72 -6.55 -16.59
N SER A 63 3.18 -5.53 -15.88
CA SER A 63 4.42 -4.82 -16.26
C SER A 63 5.67 -5.45 -15.67
N LYS A 64 5.53 -6.16 -14.55
CA LYS A 64 6.66 -6.72 -13.80
C LYS A 64 7.66 -5.66 -13.38
N SER A 65 7.17 -4.43 -13.20
CA SER A 65 8.03 -3.27 -12.95
C SER A 65 8.50 -3.17 -11.51
N GLY A 66 7.78 -3.77 -10.56
CA GLY A 66 8.11 -3.54 -9.16
C GLY A 66 7.83 -4.72 -8.27
N THR A 67 7.85 -4.45 -6.96
CA THR A 67 7.56 -5.44 -5.95
C THR A 67 6.14 -5.26 -5.43
N THR A 68 5.60 -6.32 -4.83
CA THR A 68 4.23 -6.32 -4.31
C THR A 68 4.11 -5.40 -3.11
N ILE A 69 3.01 -4.65 -3.06
CA ILE A 69 2.62 -3.87 -1.89
C ILE A 69 1.44 -4.57 -1.24
N ARG A 70 1.49 -4.74 0.08
CA ARG A 70 0.37 -5.30 0.84
C ARG A 70 -0.10 -4.29 1.87
N LEU A 71 -1.38 -4.37 2.20
CA LEU A 71 -1.97 -3.54 3.25
C LEU A 71 -2.46 -4.45 4.35
N GLY A 72 -2.43 -3.97 5.60
CA GLY A 72 -2.91 -4.80 6.68
C GLY A 72 -3.32 -4.02 7.90
N TYR A 73 -4.14 -4.66 8.72
CA TYR A 73 -4.58 -4.16 10.01
C TYR A 73 -4.51 -5.30 11.01
N LYS A 74 -4.03 -5.02 12.20
CA LYS A 74 -3.90 -6.03 13.26
C LYS A 74 -4.61 -5.56 14.51
N ALA A 75 -5.47 -6.44 15.04
CA ALA A 75 -6.19 -6.12 16.28
C ALA A 75 -5.25 -5.88 17.44
N ALA A 76 -4.06 -6.48 17.42
CA ALA A 76 -3.08 -6.29 18.49
C ALA A 76 -2.52 -4.87 18.54
N THR A 77 -2.60 -4.13 17.44
CA THR A 77 -2.13 -2.75 17.38
C THR A 77 -3.23 -1.89 16.75
N PRO A 78 -4.34 -1.68 17.48
CA PRO A 78 -5.56 -1.14 16.87
C PRO A 78 -5.48 0.32 16.44
N GLU A 79 -4.43 1.05 16.83
CA GLU A 79 -4.29 2.46 16.51
C GLU A 79 -3.64 2.71 15.15
N VAL A 80 -3.17 1.67 14.48
CA VAL A 80 -2.42 1.83 13.23
C VAL A 80 -2.86 0.80 12.21
N CYS A 81 -2.57 1.08 10.95
CA CYS A 81 -2.56 0.07 9.91
C CYS A 81 -1.19 0.10 9.25
N TYR A 82 -0.99 -0.77 8.28
CA TYR A 82 0.35 -1.01 7.72
C TYR A 82 0.32 -1.06 6.21
N MET A 83 1.40 -0.55 5.63
CA MET A 83 1.71 -0.82 4.23
C MET A 83 3.01 -1.61 4.21
N PHE A 84 2.98 -2.81 3.64
CA PHE A 84 4.12 -3.72 3.65
C PHE A 84 4.76 -3.81 2.27
N VAL A 85 6.08 -3.93 2.25
CA VAL A 85 6.83 -4.28 1.05
C VAL A 85 7.68 -5.50 1.36
N ASN A 86 8.26 -6.10 0.33
CA ASN A 86 9.07 -7.30 0.51
C ASN A 86 10.31 -6.99 1.33
N CYS A 87 10.54 -7.78 2.38
CA CYS A 87 11.66 -7.57 3.29
C CYS A 87 13.02 -7.84 2.62
N LYS A 88 13.02 -8.49 1.47
CA LYS A 88 14.25 -8.74 0.73
C LYS A 88 14.68 -7.57 -0.15
N THR A 89 13.85 -6.52 -0.23
CA THR A 89 14.23 -5.30 -0.94
C THR A 89 14.95 -4.36 0.03
N ASN A 90 15.58 -3.32 -0.51
CA ASN A 90 16.17 -2.29 0.32
C ASN A 90 15.23 -1.09 0.51
N LEU A 91 13.92 -1.30 0.27
CA LEU A 91 12.97 -0.20 0.25
C LEU A 91 12.82 0.47 1.61
N LEU A 92 12.69 -0.30 2.69
CA LEU A 92 12.54 0.30 4.02
C LEU A 92 13.71 1.16 4.40
N GLU A 93 14.92 0.73 4.05
CA GLU A 93 16.11 1.52 4.30
C GLU A 93 16.04 2.84 3.53
N ARG A 94 15.64 2.76 2.26
CA ARG A 94 15.52 3.95 1.41
C ARG A 94 14.41 4.87 1.90
N TYR A 95 13.29 4.29 2.34
CA TYR A 95 12.18 5.07 2.91
C TYR A 95 12.63 5.82 4.16
N ARG A 96 13.37 5.14 5.03
CA ARG A 96 13.86 5.78 6.26
C ARG A 96 14.77 6.96 5.96
N ARG A 97 15.61 6.83 4.94
CA ARG A 97 16.51 7.93 4.57
C ARG A 97 15.72 9.16 4.10
N LYS A 98 14.65 8.93 3.36
CA LYS A 98 13.92 10.04 2.72
C LYS A 98 12.79 10.58 3.59
N HIS A 99 12.16 9.73 4.38
CA HIS A 99 10.86 10.08 4.98
C HIS A 99 10.78 9.86 6.48
N SER A 100 11.91 9.71 7.17
CA SER A 100 11.88 9.39 8.60
C SER A 100 11.27 10.50 9.46
N ARG A 101 11.21 11.72 8.93
CA ARG A 101 10.60 12.83 9.68
C ARG A 101 9.08 12.82 9.60
N VAL A 102 8.53 12.12 8.62
CA VAL A 102 7.10 12.17 8.32
C VAL A 102 6.44 10.83 8.57
N LEU A 103 7.12 9.73 8.23
CA LEU A 103 6.56 8.39 8.30
C LEU A 103 7.25 7.59 9.41
N ALA A 104 6.51 6.62 9.96
CA ALA A 104 7.04 5.67 10.92
C ALA A 104 7.21 4.31 10.26
N PHE A 105 8.17 3.54 10.74
CA PHE A 105 8.52 2.26 10.12
C PHE A 105 8.73 1.21 11.19
N GLU A 106 8.50 -0.06 10.81
CA GLU A 106 8.71 -1.18 11.71
C GLU A 106 9.44 -2.28 10.96
N GLY A 107 10.55 -2.73 11.52
CA GLY A 107 11.33 -3.80 10.92
C GLY A 107 11.89 -3.42 9.57
N ASN A 108 11.87 -4.37 8.64
CA ASN A 108 12.44 -4.15 7.31
C ASN A 108 11.37 -4.26 6.20
N ARG A 109 10.09 -4.15 6.54
CA ARG A 109 9.03 -4.28 5.53
C ARG A 109 7.78 -3.46 5.80
N ALA A 110 7.66 -2.78 6.94
CA ALA A 110 6.40 -2.12 7.28
C ALA A 110 6.52 -0.61 7.39
N VAL A 111 5.63 0.10 6.69
CA VAL A 111 5.34 1.50 6.95
C VAL A 111 4.14 1.51 7.89
N VAL A 112 4.28 2.17 9.04
CA VAL A 112 3.26 2.21 10.08
C VAL A 112 2.43 3.47 9.89
N ILE A 113 1.12 3.32 9.77
CA ILE A 113 0.23 4.42 9.41
C ILE A 113 -0.78 4.62 10.52
N PRO A 114 -0.69 5.75 11.27
CA PRO A 114 -1.64 6.03 12.35
C PRO A 114 -3.04 6.24 11.79
N LEU A 115 -4.04 5.66 12.45
CA LEU A 115 -5.42 5.83 12.02
C LEU A 115 -5.95 7.22 12.36
N ALA A 116 -5.44 7.82 13.43
CA ALA A 116 -5.94 9.12 13.91
C ALA A 116 -5.44 10.30 13.07
N SER A 117 -4.37 10.11 12.31
CA SER A 117 -3.77 11.20 11.54
C SER A 117 -4.19 11.11 10.08
N GLU A 118 -4.13 12.26 9.39
CA GLU A 118 -4.32 12.24 7.95
C GLU A 118 -3.12 11.59 7.29
N LEU A 119 -3.37 11.00 6.11
CA LEU A 119 -2.29 10.39 5.35
C LEU A 119 -1.29 11.45 4.87
N SER A 120 -0.02 11.14 5.03
CA SER A 120 1.06 11.94 4.43
C SER A 120 1.15 11.57 2.96
N GLN A 121 0.26 12.14 2.17
CA GLN A 121 0.03 11.70 0.79
C GLN A 121 1.29 11.77 -0.07
N GLU A 122 2.01 12.87 0.03
CA GLU A 122 3.19 13.06 -0.80
C GLU A 122 4.28 12.05 -0.49
N SER A 123 4.55 11.85 0.81
CA SER A 123 5.57 10.89 1.21
C SER A 123 5.17 9.47 0.89
N LEU A 124 3.89 9.13 1.12
CA LEU A 124 3.40 7.79 0.80
C LEU A 124 3.39 7.54 -0.71
N ALA A 125 3.04 8.55 -1.50
CA ALA A 125 3.07 8.41 -2.95
C ALA A 125 4.48 8.11 -3.44
N ASP A 126 5.48 8.77 -2.88
CA ASP A 126 6.87 8.50 -3.23
C ASP A 126 7.26 7.06 -2.86
N CYS A 127 6.88 6.61 -1.67
CA CYS A 127 7.16 5.23 -1.26
C CYS A 127 6.50 4.23 -2.19
N ILE A 128 5.26 4.50 -2.56
CA ILE A 128 4.52 3.63 -3.46
C ILE A 128 5.20 3.58 -4.83
N ASP A 129 5.57 4.76 -5.36
CA ASP A 129 6.27 4.83 -6.64
C ASP A 129 7.55 4.00 -6.62
N MET A 130 8.32 4.12 -5.54
CA MET A 130 9.57 3.36 -5.41
C MET A 130 9.33 1.86 -5.43
N ALA A 131 8.25 1.41 -4.79
CA ALA A 131 7.92 -0.01 -4.78
C ALA A 131 7.45 -0.48 -6.14
N LEU A 132 6.59 0.30 -6.78
CA LEU A 132 6.01 -0.08 -8.08
C LEU A 132 7.03 -0.05 -9.21
N THR A 133 8.14 0.65 -9.04
CA THR A 133 9.18 0.75 -10.06
C THR A 133 10.48 0.10 -9.61
N TYR A 134 10.44 -0.72 -8.58
CA TYR A 134 11.65 -1.24 -7.94
C TYR A 134 12.56 -1.99 -8.91
N LYS A 135 11.99 -2.64 -9.92
CA LYS A 135 12.73 -3.48 -10.85
C LYS A 135 13.10 -2.76 -12.16
N LEU A 136 12.79 -1.49 -12.26
CA LEU A 136 13.13 -0.71 -13.46
C LEU A 136 14.52 -0.13 -13.38
#